data_e679e3d74a9511a10040d65a331b8bb1
#
_entry.id   e679e3d74a9511a10040d65a331b8bb1
#
_cell.length_a   1.000
_cell.length_b   1.000
_cell.length_c   1.000
_cell.angle_alpha   90.00
_cell.angle_beta   90.00
_cell.angle_gamma   90.00
#
_symmetry.space_group_name_H-M   'P 1'
#
loop_
_entity.id
_entity.type
_entity.pdbx_description
1 polymer ?
#
loop_
_entity_poly.entity_id
_entity_poly.type
_entity_poly.pdbx_seq_one_letter_code
_entity_poly.pdbx_strand_id
1 'polypeptide(L)'
;SDAEEDEAAHILNLEESEEYRVITFCLKSGNVEEKFNVSQRQEIEFAEKEIARYLPKECIYGYTNQIVYIHKEDTRESKLEFRRKVEELQQCVQLALQQKDTDVEFQVGIGKCVCGYHDLSESYEDSQMAIKYIGIFREVVGDKYKSVVDYSKLGFFRIFTNMTDKEQLRP
;
A
#
# COMPACT_ATOMS: atom_id res chain seq x y z
N SER A 1 -8.90 10.56 -19.74
CA SER A 1 -8.24 11.59 -20.56
C SER A 1 -7.43 12.53 -19.68
N ASP A 2 -6.46 13.22 -20.25
CA ASP A 2 -5.59 14.17 -19.53
C ASP A 2 -6.44 15.24 -18.82
N ALA A 3 -7.53 15.67 -19.40
CA ALA A 3 -8.44 16.65 -18.80
C ALA A 3 -9.13 16.13 -17.53
N GLU A 4 -9.49 14.85 -17.50
CA GLU A 4 -10.07 14.21 -16.32
C GLU A 4 -9.03 14.03 -15.21
N GLU A 5 -7.79 13.70 -15.57
CA GLU A 5 -6.68 13.63 -14.62
C GLU A 5 -6.37 14.99 -14.01
N ASP A 6 -6.34 16.05 -14.83
CA ASP A 6 -6.10 17.40 -14.36
C ASP A 6 -7.21 17.90 -13.43
N GLU A 7 -8.46 17.58 -13.73
CA GLU A 7 -9.60 17.92 -12.87
C GLU A 7 -9.50 17.19 -11.52
N ALA A 8 -9.22 15.87 -11.55
CA ALA A 8 -9.04 15.08 -10.34
C ALA A 8 -7.87 15.60 -9.51
N ALA A 9 -6.74 15.91 -10.15
CA ALA A 9 -5.56 16.47 -9.48
C ALA A 9 -5.87 17.81 -8.81
N HIS A 10 -6.66 18.68 -9.46
CA HIS A 10 -7.07 19.95 -8.88
C HIS A 10 -7.93 19.75 -7.62
N ILE A 11 -8.88 18.83 -7.66
CA ILE A 11 -9.74 18.49 -6.51
C ILE A 11 -8.89 17.98 -5.34
N LEU A 12 -7.84 17.20 -5.61
CA LEU A 12 -6.96 16.60 -4.62
C LEU A 12 -5.77 17.49 -4.22
N ASN A 13 -5.67 18.70 -4.77
CA ASN A 13 -4.53 19.61 -4.57
C ASN A 13 -3.17 18.98 -4.93
N LEU A 14 -3.15 18.20 -6.01
CA LEU A 14 -1.93 17.60 -6.53
C LEU A 14 -1.28 18.54 -7.56
N GLU A 15 0.03 18.57 -7.58
CA GLU A 15 0.83 19.46 -8.43
C GLU A 15 1.79 18.67 -9.32
N GLU A 16 2.08 19.17 -10.53
CA GLU A 16 3.02 18.56 -11.46
C GLU A 16 4.47 18.65 -11.00
N SER A 17 4.79 19.65 -10.19
CA SER A 17 6.16 19.93 -9.72
C SER A 17 6.53 19.22 -8.42
N GLU A 18 5.59 18.56 -7.79
CA GLU A 18 5.80 17.86 -6.53
C GLU A 18 6.07 16.38 -6.74
N GLU A 19 6.71 15.77 -5.76
CA GLU A 19 6.98 14.34 -5.76
C GLU A 19 5.97 13.62 -4.88
N TYR A 20 5.47 12.49 -5.38
CA TYR A 20 4.46 11.68 -4.72
C TYR A 20 4.84 10.21 -4.70
N ARG A 21 4.28 9.49 -3.77
CA ARG A 21 4.27 8.03 -3.81
C ARG A 21 2.94 7.50 -3.28
N VAL A 22 2.50 6.41 -3.85
CA VAL A 22 1.28 5.73 -3.41
C VAL A 22 1.64 4.71 -2.35
N ILE A 23 0.88 4.70 -1.27
CA ILE A 23 0.93 3.68 -0.24
C ILE A 23 -0.40 2.95 -0.25
N THR A 24 -0.37 1.64 -0.42
CA THR A 24 -1.56 0.79 -0.34
C THR A 24 -1.55 0.03 0.97
N PHE A 25 -2.66 0.14 1.71
CA PHE A 25 -2.93 -0.65 2.89
C PHE A 25 -3.94 -1.73 2.51
N CYS A 26 -3.63 -2.97 2.80
CA CYS A 26 -4.47 -4.11 2.45
C CYS A 26 -4.90 -4.86 3.70
N LEU A 27 -6.19 -5.15 3.79
CA LEU A 27 -6.77 -5.96 4.85
C LEU A 27 -6.94 -7.38 4.30
N LYS A 28 -6.18 -8.32 4.85
CA LYS A 28 -6.28 -9.74 4.47
C LYS A 28 -6.82 -10.57 5.62
N SER A 29 -7.95 -11.25 5.39
CA SER A 29 -8.47 -12.22 6.34
C SER A 29 -7.80 -13.59 6.12
N GLY A 30 -7.73 -14.40 7.18
CA GLY A 30 -7.21 -15.77 7.10
C GLY A 30 -8.04 -16.71 6.23
N ASN A 31 -9.30 -16.35 5.91
CA ASN A 31 -10.19 -17.10 5.03
C ASN A 31 -10.13 -16.50 3.61
N VAL A 32 -9.36 -17.14 2.74
CA VAL A 32 -9.11 -16.71 1.36
C VAL A 32 -10.37 -16.72 0.48
N GLU A 33 -11.43 -17.39 0.89
CA GLU A 33 -12.65 -17.58 0.08
C GLU A 33 -13.80 -16.62 0.42
N GLU A 34 -13.63 -15.73 1.41
CA GLU A 34 -14.70 -14.81 1.76
C GLU A 34 -14.82 -13.68 0.73
N LYS A 35 -15.96 -13.63 0.06
CA LYS A 35 -16.37 -12.48 -0.73
C LYS A 35 -16.56 -11.28 0.17
N PHE A 36 -16.24 -10.09 -0.35
CA PHE A 36 -16.46 -8.83 0.34
C PHE A 36 -17.87 -8.77 0.93
N ASN A 37 -17.96 -8.59 2.24
CA ASN A 37 -19.23 -8.53 2.97
C ASN A 37 -19.30 -7.26 3.85
N VAL A 38 -20.41 -7.10 4.57
CA VAL A 38 -20.63 -5.95 5.47
C VAL A 38 -19.57 -5.86 6.57
N SER A 39 -19.11 -7.01 7.07
CA SER A 39 -18.06 -7.08 8.10
C SER A 39 -16.74 -6.50 7.59
N GLN A 40 -16.34 -6.86 6.36
CA GLN A 40 -15.13 -6.30 5.74
C GLN A 40 -15.23 -4.80 5.52
N ARG A 41 -16.41 -4.30 5.16
CA ARG A 41 -16.63 -2.86 5.03
C ARG A 41 -16.44 -2.13 6.36
N GLN A 42 -16.92 -2.68 7.45
CA GLN A 42 -16.74 -2.11 8.79
C GLN A 42 -15.26 -2.09 9.19
N GLU A 43 -14.52 -3.14 8.87
CA GLU A 43 -13.09 -3.22 9.11
C GLU A 43 -12.31 -2.18 8.29
N ILE A 44 -12.67 -1.98 7.01
CA ILE A 44 -12.09 -0.93 6.16
C ILE A 44 -12.37 0.46 6.75
N GLU A 45 -13.60 0.77 7.11
CA GLU A 45 -13.97 2.05 7.70
C GLU A 45 -13.23 2.31 9.01
N PHE A 46 -13.08 1.27 9.82
CA PHE A 46 -12.31 1.34 11.05
C PHE A 46 -10.84 1.63 10.79
N ALA A 47 -10.24 0.91 9.84
CA ALA A 47 -8.84 1.11 9.46
C ALA A 47 -8.60 2.51 8.88
N GLU A 48 -9.50 3.02 8.04
CA GLU A 48 -9.44 4.40 7.53
C GLU A 48 -9.40 5.43 8.65
N LYS A 49 -10.24 5.26 9.67
CA LYS A 49 -10.28 6.17 10.81
C LYS A 49 -8.98 6.12 11.62
N GLU A 50 -8.44 4.92 11.81
CA GLU A 50 -7.16 4.75 12.51
C GLU A 50 -6.00 5.37 11.72
N ILE A 51 -5.95 5.16 10.40
CA ILE A 51 -4.95 5.77 9.52
C ILE A 51 -5.04 7.30 9.56
N ALA A 52 -6.27 7.85 9.57
CA ALA A 52 -6.50 9.29 9.57
C ALA A 52 -5.99 10.00 10.84
N ARG A 53 -5.68 9.25 11.90
CA ARG A 53 -5.02 9.80 13.10
C ARG A 53 -3.56 10.17 12.84
N TYR A 54 -2.94 9.56 11.85
CA TYR A 54 -1.51 9.69 11.55
C TYR A 54 -1.24 10.40 10.22
N LEU A 55 -2.13 10.25 9.25
CA LEU A 55 -1.99 10.77 7.88
C LEU A 55 -3.15 11.70 7.52
N PRO A 56 -2.92 12.69 6.63
CA PRO A 56 -3.97 13.60 6.17
C PRO A 56 -5.13 12.85 5.50
N LYS A 57 -6.34 13.08 5.99
CA LYS A 57 -7.56 12.38 5.56
C LYS A 57 -7.91 12.63 4.09
N GLU A 58 -7.57 13.79 3.56
CA GLU A 58 -7.89 14.22 2.19
C GLU A 58 -7.24 13.33 1.12
N CYS A 59 -6.20 12.60 1.49
CA CYS A 59 -5.44 11.74 0.58
C CYS A 59 -5.72 10.26 0.77
N ILE A 60 -6.77 9.90 1.52
CA ILE A 60 -7.12 8.51 1.84
C ILE A 60 -8.36 8.09 1.06
N TYR A 61 -8.25 6.98 0.32
CA TYR A 61 -9.34 6.40 -0.47
C TYR A 61 -9.49 4.93 -0.13
N GLY A 62 -10.65 4.55 0.42
CA GLY A 62 -10.96 3.16 0.70
C GLY A 62 -11.87 2.55 -0.36
N TYR A 63 -11.54 1.34 -0.82
CA TYR A 63 -12.45 0.55 -1.63
C TYR A 63 -12.14 -0.94 -1.49
N THR A 64 -13.19 -1.76 -1.53
CA THR A 64 -13.13 -3.21 -1.32
C THR A 64 -12.35 -3.59 -0.06
N ASN A 65 -11.16 -4.20 -0.18
CA ASN A 65 -10.30 -4.59 0.93
C ASN A 65 -9.00 -3.78 1.03
N GLN A 66 -8.94 -2.65 0.33
CA GLN A 66 -7.75 -1.81 0.24
C GLN A 66 -8.05 -0.37 0.60
N ILE A 67 -7.05 0.30 1.11
CA ILE A 67 -7.04 1.73 1.35
C ILE A 67 -5.82 2.28 0.62
N VAL A 68 -6.04 3.26 -0.25
CA VAL A 68 -4.98 3.89 -1.04
C VAL A 68 -4.70 5.28 -0.49
N TYR A 69 -3.46 5.57 -0.21
CA TYR A 69 -3.00 6.86 0.28
C TYR A 69 -2.00 7.47 -0.68
N ILE A 70 -2.22 8.74 -1.03
CA ILE A 70 -1.28 9.51 -1.84
C ILE A 70 -0.39 10.32 -0.89
N HIS A 71 0.88 9.93 -0.81
CA HIS A 71 1.87 10.59 0.02
C HIS A 71 2.65 11.61 -0.78
N LYS A 72 2.63 12.86 -0.33
CA LYS A 72 3.50 13.91 -0.85
C LYS A 72 4.86 13.80 -0.15
N GLU A 73 5.93 13.68 -0.92
CA GLU A 73 7.27 13.62 -0.36
C GLU A 73 7.65 14.93 0.33
N ASP A 74 8.18 14.81 1.53
CA ASP A 74 8.75 15.93 2.27
C ASP A 74 10.28 15.84 2.18
N THR A 75 10.91 16.79 1.52
CA THR A 75 12.37 16.85 1.36
C THR A 75 13.13 16.98 2.67
N ARG A 76 12.45 17.39 3.76
CA ARG A 76 13.00 17.51 5.10
C ARG A 76 13.01 16.21 5.88
N GLU A 77 12.24 15.22 5.41
CA GLU A 77 12.12 13.92 6.05
C GLU A 77 13.08 12.93 5.38
N SER A 78 13.89 12.21 6.16
CA SER A 78 14.75 11.17 5.63
C SER A 78 13.93 9.92 5.25
N LYS A 79 14.47 9.09 4.35
CA LYS A 79 13.85 7.83 3.96
C LYS A 79 13.66 6.90 5.16
N LEU A 80 14.61 6.93 6.11
CA LEU A 80 14.54 6.12 7.33
C LEU A 80 13.42 6.59 8.27
N GLU A 81 13.26 7.89 8.44
CA GLU A 81 12.18 8.48 9.24
C GLU A 81 10.81 8.14 8.65
N PHE A 82 10.66 8.30 7.34
CA PHE A 82 9.44 7.94 6.63
C PHE A 82 9.11 6.46 6.81
N ARG A 83 10.09 5.59 6.62
CA ARG A 83 9.91 4.14 6.79
C ARG A 83 9.49 3.77 8.20
N ARG A 84 10.12 4.35 9.21
CA ARG A 84 9.77 4.14 10.62
C ARG A 84 8.34 4.58 10.91
N LYS A 85 7.93 5.73 10.39
CA LYS A 85 6.57 6.24 10.55
C LYS A 85 5.53 5.28 9.96
N VAL A 86 5.79 4.74 8.78
CA VAL A 86 4.88 3.76 8.14
C VAL A 86 4.84 2.45 8.91
N GLU A 87 5.99 1.98 9.40
CA GLU A 87 6.04 0.76 10.23
C GLU A 87 5.31 0.94 11.56
N GLU A 88 5.45 2.08 12.22
CA GLU A 88 4.70 2.40 13.45
C GLU A 88 3.20 2.46 13.18
N LEU A 89 2.78 3.10 12.09
CA LEU A 89 1.40 3.15 11.67
C LEU A 89 0.83 1.75 11.46
N GLN A 90 1.56 0.90 10.75
CA GLN A 90 1.13 -0.48 10.52
C GLN A 90 0.94 -1.23 11.84
N GLN A 91 1.86 -1.11 12.78
CA GLN A 91 1.76 -1.77 14.07
C GLN A 91 0.57 -1.26 14.89
N CYS A 92 0.34 0.05 14.92
CA CYS A 92 -0.77 0.65 15.65
C CYS A 92 -2.12 0.21 15.10
N VAL A 93 -2.28 0.21 13.78
CA VAL A 93 -3.53 -0.23 13.14
C VAL A 93 -3.74 -1.73 13.33
N GLN A 94 -2.67 -2.53 13.20
CA GLN A 94 -2.74 -3.98 13.41
C GLN A 94 -3.19 -4.31 14.84
N LEU A 95 -2.64 -3.64 15.85
CA LEU A 95 -3.04 -3.82 17.25
C LEU A 95 -4.49 -3.41 17.48
N ALA A 96 -4.91 -2.30 16.90
CA ALA A 96 -6.29 -1.82 17.02
C ALA A 96 -7.30 -2.80 16.40
N LEU A 97 -6.96 -3.40 15.25
CA LEU A 97 -7.77 -4.45 14.62
C LEU A 97 -7.83 -5.70 15.49
N GLN A 98 -6.72 -6.12 16.08
CA GLN A 98 -6.67 -7.29 16.97
C GLN A 98 -7.51 -7.09 18.21
N GLN A 99 -7.55 -5.87 18.77
CA GLN A 99 -8.40 -5.53 19.92
C GLN A 99 -9.88 -5.65 19.62
N LYS A 100 -10.28 -5.56 18.35
CA LYS A 100 -11.66 -5.80 17.90
C LYS A 100 -11.97 -7.26 17.63
N ASP A 101 -11.07 -8.16 17.99
CA ASP A 101 -11.21 -9.61 17.78
C ASP A 101 -11.39 -9.97 16.30
N THR A 102 -10.69 -9.25 15.41
CA THR A 102 -10.68 -9.52 13.98
C THR A 102 -9.45 -10.35 13.62
N ASP A 103 -9.64 -11.40 12.81
CA ASP A 103 -8.55 -12.20 12.26
C ASP A 103 -8.08 -11.59 10.92
N VAL A 104 -7.76 -10.30 10.97
CA VAL A 104 -7.35 -9.54 9.80
C VAL A 104 -5.90 -9.12 9.95
N GLU A 105 -5.11 -9.39 8.92
CA GLU A 105 -3.76 -8.88 8.79
C GLU A 105 -3.75 -7.57 8.01
N PHE A 106 -3.08 -6.55 8.55
CA PHE A 106 -2.91 -5.25 7.95
C PHE A 106 -1.54 -5.18 7.27
N GLN A 107 -1.54 -5.19 5.94
CA GLN A 107 -0.32 -5.17 5.11
C GLN A 107 -0.17 -3.82 4.43
N VAL A 108 1.08 -3.39 4.24
CA VAL A 108 1.41 -2.10 3.64
C VAL A 108 2.39 -2.29 2.48
N GLY A 109 1.99 -1.81 1.31
CA GLY A 109 2.85 -1.71 0.14
C GLY A 109 3.17 -0.26 -0.17
N ILE A 110 4.45 0.07 -0.30
CA ILE A 110 4.93 1.41 -0.63
C ILE A 110 5.40 1.42 -2.07
N GLY A 111 4.77 2.24 -2.90
CA GLY A 111 5.15 2.42 -4.30
C GLY A 111 6.39 3.31 -4.45
N LYS A 112 6.95 3.33 -5.65
CA LYS A 112 8.08 4.21 -5.97
C LYS A 112 7.68 5.67 -5.94
N CYS A 113 8.65 6.55 -5.69
CA CYS A 113 8.48 7.99 -5.82
C CYS A 113 8.35 8.37 -7.31
N VAL A 114 7.38 9.22 -7.61
CA VAL A 114 7.15 9.75 -8.97
C VAL A 114 7.07 11.27 -8.91
N CYS A 115 7.44 11.92 -10.00
CA CYS A 115 7.35 13.37 -10.13
C CYS A 115 6.03 13.75 -10.80
N GLY A 116 5.23 14.54 -10.09
CA GLY A 116 3.92 14.94 -10.56
C GLY A 116 2.85 13.85 -10.44
N TYR A 117 1.61 14.24 -10.71
CA TYR A 117 0.46 13.35 -10.54
C TYR A 117 0.18 12.44 -11.73
N HIS A 118 0.73 12.72 -12.91
CA HIS A 118 0.49 11.92 -14.12
C HIS A 118 1.01 10.48 -14.00
N ASP A 119 2.05 10.27 -13.21
CA ASP A 119 2.69 8.96 -13.02
C ASP A 119 2.25 8.25 -11.73
N LEU A 120 1.21 8.76 -11.06
CA LEU A 120 0.68 8.13 -9.83
C LEU A 120 0.21 6.69 -10.06
N SER A 121 -0.31 6.38 -11.25
CA SER A 121 -0.71 5.01 -11.60
C SER A 121 0.46 4.03 -11.52
N GLU A 122 1.65 4.45 -11.94
CA GLU A 122 2.86 3.61 -11.84
C GLU A 122 3.22 3.33 -10.37
N SER A 123 3.18 4.37 -9.52
CA SER A 123 3.43 4.21 -8.09
C SER A 123 2.38 3.30 -7.44
N TYR A 124 1.12 3.43 -7.84
CA TYR A 124 0.04 2.56 -7.39
C TYR A 124 0.31 1.10 -7.76
N GLU A 125 0.65 0.82 -9.02
CA GLU A 125 0.99 -0.53 -9.48
C GLU A 125 2.16 -1.13 -8.68
N ASP A 126 3.17 -0.33 -8.41
CA ASP A 126 4.32 -0.75 -7.60
C ASP A 126 3.91 -1.06 -6.15
N SER A 127 3.00 -0.28 -5.59
CA SER A 127 2.48 -0.55 -4.24
C SER A 127 1.68 -1.86 -4.18
N GLN A 128 0.92 -2.18 -5.24
CA GLN A 128 0.21 -3.44 -5.39
C GLN A 128 1.17 -4.62 -5.49
N MET A 129 2.24 -4.46 -6.28
CA MET A 129 3.29 -5.47 -6.38
C MET A 129 3.99 -5.71 -5.04
N ALA A 130 4.24 -4.66 -4.26
CA ALA A 130 4.81 -4.78 -2.93
C ALA A 130 3.93 -5.65 -2.02
N ILE A 131 2.62 -5.45 -2.04
CA ILE A 131 1.65 -6.29 -1.31
C ILE A 131 1.75 -7.75 -1.76
N LYS A 132 1.77 -7.98 -3.07
CA LYS A 132 1.90 -9.33 -3.64
C LYS A 132 3.18 -10.02 -3.17
N TYR A 133 4.29 -9.31 -3.12
CA TYR A 133 5.58 -9.86 -2.66
C TYR A 133 5.56 -10.28 -1.19
N ILE A 134 4.75 -9.66 -0.34
CA ILE A 134 4.60 -10.10 1.05
C ILE A 134 4.20 -11.59 1.09
N GLY A 135 3.19 -11.98 0.32
CA GLY A 135 2.74 -13.37 0.24
C GLY A 135 3.81 -14.32 -0.29
N ILE A 136 4.50 -13.91 -1.36
CA ILE A 136 5.56 -14.73 -1.99
C ILE A 136 6.72 -14.96 -1.01
N PHE A 137 7.20 -13.91 -0.33
CA PHE A 137 8.32 -14.03 0.60
C PHE A 137 7.98 -14.84 1.84
N ARG A 138 6.74 -14.82 2.29
CA ARG A 138 6.30 -15.66 3.41
C ARG A 138 6.38 -17.14 3.09
N GLU A 139 6.08 -17.53 1.84
CA GLU A 139 6.23 -18.91 1.39
C GLU A 139 7.70 -19.34 1.38
N VAL A 140 8.62 -18.44 1.06
CA VAL A 140 10.06 -18.73 0.94
C VAL A 140 10.78 -18.60 2.28
N VAL A 141 10.50 -17.57 3.06
CA VAL A 141 11.24 -17.20 4.28
C VAL A 141 10.46 -17.55 5.56
N GLY A 142 9.17 -17.90 5.43
CA GLY A 142 8.28 -18.18 6.55
C GLY A 142 7.60 -16.94 7.11
N ASP A 143 6.84 -17.11 8.20
CA ASP A 143 5.98 -16.07 8.79
C ASP A 143 6.73 -14.87 9.40
N LYS A 144 8.05 -14.90 9.37
CA LYS A 144 8.90 -13.80 9.89
C LYS A 144 9.01 -12.62 8.95
N TYR A 145 8.45 -12.70 7.74
CA TYR A 145 8.53 -11.60 6.79
C TYR A 145 7.61 -10.45 7.19
N LYS A 146 8.14 -9.24 7.06
CA LYS A 146 7.46 -8.02 7.52
C LYS A 146 6.18 -7.72 6.75
N SER A 147 5.20 -7.10 7.42
CA SER A 147 3.95 -6.66 6.82
C SER A 147 4.05 -5.32 6.07
N VAL A 148 5.23 -4.70 6.03
CA VAL A 148 5.49 -3.45 5.29
C VAL A 148 6.59 -3.71 4.28
N VAL A 149 6.28 -3.50 2.99
CA VAL A 149 7.22 -3.69 1.89
C VAL A 149 7.30 -2.42 1.06
N ASP A 150 8.54 -1.94 0.86
CA ASP A 150 8.86 -0.85 -0.04
C ASP A 150 9.31 -1.41 -1.39
N TYR A 151 8.58 -1.11 -2.45
CA TYR A 151 8.86 -1.62 -3.79
C TYR A 151 10.27 -1.26 -4.27
N SER A 152 10.78 -0.07 -3.92
CA SER A 152 12.11 0.38 -4.33
C SER A 152 13.24 -0.51 -3.79
N LYS A 153 12.99 -1.26 -2.72
CA LYS A 153 13.96 -2.17 -2.10
C LYS A 153 13.89 -3.60 -2.63
N LEU A 154 13.00 -3.87 -3.59
CA LEU A 154 12.78 -5.20 -4.15
C LEU A 154 13.61 -5.49 -5.41
N GLY A 155 14.56 -4.61 -5.80
CA GLY A 155 15.26 -4.68 -7.07
C GLY A 155 15.84 -6.05 -7.42
N PHE A 156 16.53 -6.69 -6.50
CA PHE A 156 17.11 -8.03 -6.68
C PHE A 156 16.00 -9.09 -6.83
N PHE A 157 14.99 -9.05 -5.97
CA PHE A 157 13.90 -10.04 -5.98
C PHE A 157 13.00 -9.91 -7.22
N ARG A 158 12.85 -8.70 -7.78
CA ARG A 158 12.10 -8.49 -9.02
C ARG A 158 12.73 -9.24 -10.20
N ILE A 159 14.03 -9.25 -10.28
CA ILE A 159 14.77 -10.03 -11.31
C ILE A 159 14.44 -11.51 -11.15
N PHE A 160 14.45 -12.01 -9.94
CA PHE A 160 14.19 -13.41 -9.62
C PHE A 160 12.75 -13.83 -9.97
N THR A 161 11.77 -13.01 -9.61
CA THR A 161 10.36 -13.26 -9.88
C THR A 161 10.06 -13.21 -11.38
N ASN A 162 10.63 -12.24 -12.10
CA ASN A 162 10.50 -12.14 -13.57
C ASN A 162 11.08 -13.35 -14.28
N MET A 163 12.17 -13.91 -13.76
CA MET A 163 12.76 -15.14 -14.31
C MET A 163 11.83 -16.34 -14.09
N THR A 164 11.24 -16.46 -12.91
CA THR A 164 10.31 -17.55 -12.57
C THR A 164 9.04 -17.47 -13.41
N ASP A 165 8.45 -16.30 -13.59
CA ASP A 165 7.28 -16.09 -14.42
C ASP A 165 7.56 -16.42 -15.89
N LYS A 166 8.76 -16.10 -16.40
CA LYS A 166 9.18 -16.47 -17.75
C LYS A 166 9.37 -17.97 -17.91
N GLU A 167 9.85 -18.67 -16.91
CA GLU A 167 9.97 -20.13 -16.92
C GLU A 167 8.61 -20.81 -16.90
N GLN A 168 7.63 -20.26 -16.18
CA GLN A 168 6.26 -20.76 -16.17
C GLN A 168 5.52 -20.54 -17.49
N LEU A 169 5.95 -19.55 -18.28
CA LEU A 169 5.38 -19.24 -19.60
C LEU A 169 6.02 -20.03 -20.76
N ARG A 170 7.06 -20.81 -20.50
CA ARG A 170 7.66 -21.67 -21.51
C ARG A 170 6.84 -22.97 -21.65
N PRO A 171 6.40 -23.30 -22.88
CA PRO A 171 5.69 -24.56 -23.12
C PRO A 171 6.58 -25.77 -22.85
#